data_089af50860fcf2fab2384407e99ff71a
#
_entry.id   089af50860fcf2fab2384407e99ff71a
#
_cell.length_a   1.000
_cell.length_b   1.000
_cell.length_c   1.000
_cell.angle_alpha   90.00
_cell.angle_beta   90.00
_cell.angle_gamma   90.00
#
_symmetry.space_group_name_H-M   'P 1'
#
loop_
_entity.id
_entity.type
_entity.pdbx_description
1 polymer ?
#
loop_
_entity_poly.entity_id
_entity_poly.type
_entity_poly.pdbx_seq_one_letter_code
_entity_poly.pdbx_strand_id
1 'polypeptide(L)'
;QFQPDVIHIWGTEYGHTLAMVNAAQRLGWKNRVAISIQGLCSIYARHYCEGVPEAVCHRYSLRDFLKRDNLLGQQRRFTQRGKLECKALEKAGHVIGRTDWDRAITGQINPNRAYHFCNETLRQPFYEDTWQYAACRKHRIFISSCAYAIKGFHYLLEAMPLVLAEFPDAEIAVTGDSFFKTSLPAKLRQDYYHRYLARLADQNKL
;
A
#
# COMPACT_ATOMS: atom_id res chain seq x y z
N GLN A 1 26.34 -18.42 22.15
CA GLN A 1 25.83 -17.17 21.57
C GLN A 1 25.33 -17.47 20.14
N PHE A 2 24.08 -17.11 19.84
CA PHE A 2 23.49 -17.35 18.52
C PHE A 2 24.22 -16.49 17.46
N GLN A 3 24.69 -17.12 16.40
CA GLN A 3 25.38 -16.45 15.28
C GLN A 3 24.70 -16.87 13.97
N PRO A 4 23.73 -16.06 13.46
CA PRO A 4 23.02 -16.41 12.25
C PRO A 4 23.92 -16.24 11.01
N ASP A 5 23.77 -17.14 10.04
CA ASP A 5 24.41 -16.99 8.72
C ASP A 5 23.70 -15.94 7.87
N VAL A 6 22.38 -15.86 7.98
CA VAL A 6 21.52 -14.88 7.28
C VAL A 6 20.52 -14.27 8.24
N ILE A 7 20.34 -12.97 8.14
CA ILE A 7 19.28 -12.20 8.83
C ILE A 7 18.36 -11.66 7.74
N HIS A 8 17.20 -12.29 7.59
CA HIS A 8 16.19 -11.85 6.64
C HIS A 8 15.22 -10.88 7.34
N ILE A 9 15.11 -9.64 6.84
CA ILE A 9 14.21 -8.62 7.32
C ILE A 9 13.08 -8.45 6.31
N TRP A 10 11.85 -8.64 6.78
CA TRP A 10 10.65 -8.58 5.96
C TRP A 10 10.04 -7.18 6.03
N GLY A 11 10.15 -6.43 4.93
CA GLY A 11 9.60 -5.08 4.80
C GLY A 11 10.48 -3.96 5.37
N THR A 12 10.16 -2.74 4.97
CA THR A 12 10.86 -1.51 5.36
C THR A 12 9.95 -0.52 6.08
N GLU A 13 8.67 -0.83 6.20
CA GLU A 13 7.60 0.10 6.61
C GLU A 13 7.69 0.54 8.07
N TYR A 14 8.50 -0.13 8.88
CA TYR A 14 8.60 0.14 10.32
C TYR A 14 10.05 0.29 10.78
N GLY A 15 10.23 0.93 11.92
CA GLY A 15 11.55 1.24 12.47
C GLY A 15 12.39 0.01 12.88
N HIS A 16 11.79 -1.19 13.01
CA HIS A 16 12.52 -2.42 13.34
C HIS A 16 13.60 -2.77 12.31
N THR A 17 13.36 -2.48 11.03
CA THR A 17 14.32 -2.70 9.94
C THR A 17 15.59 -1.91 10.19
N LEU A 18 15.48 -0.61 10.46
CA LEU A 18 16.64 0.22 10.77
C LEU A 18 17.34 -0.23 12.07
N ALA A 19 16.57 -0.61 13.09
CA ALA A 19 17.13 -1.11 14.35
C ALA A 19 17.95 -2.39 14.14
N MET A 20 17.44 -3.35 13.37
CA MET A 20 18.14 -4.59 13.05
C MET A 20 19.39 -4.35 12.19
N VAL A 21 19.30 -3.51 11.16
CA VAL A 21 20.44 -3.14 10.31
C VAL A 21 21.55 -2.49 11.15
N ASN A 22 21.18 -1.56 12.05
CA ASN A 22 22.17 -0.93 12.96
C ASN A 22 22.80 -1.95 13.92
N ALA A 23 22.03 -2.88 14.47
CA ALA A 23 22.55 -3.93 15.34
C ALA A 23 23.54 -4.85 14.59
N ALA A 24 23.15 -5.31 13.40
CA ALA A 24 24.01 -6.13 12.55
C ALA A 24 25.29 -5.42 12.15
N GLN A 25 25.22 -4.12 11.86
CA GLN A 25 26.40 -3.32 11.51
C GLN A 25 27.40 -3.23 12.70
N ARG A 26 26.89 -3.04 13.94
CA ARG A 26 27.74 -3.02 15.15
C ARG A 26 28.45 -4.35 15.40
N LEU A 27 27.84 -5.46 14.98
CA LEU A 27 28.40 -6.80 15.12
C LEU A 27 29.29 -7.22 13.93
N GLY A 28 29.49 -6.36 12.94
CA GLY A 28 30.22 -6.71 11.72
C GLY A 28 29.46 -7.64 10.76
N TRP A 29 28.13 -7.77 10.93
CA TRP A 29 27.27 -8.70 10.20
C TRP A 29 26.51 -8.06 9.03
N LYS A 30 26.96 -6.90 8.56
CA LYS A 30 26.30 -6.15 7.47
C LYS A 30 25.98 -7.05 6.26
N ASN A 31 26.92 -7.89 5.85
CA ASN A 31 26.78 -8.77 4.69
C ASN A 31 25.90 -10.01 4.95
N ARG A 32 25.41 -10.20 6.16
CA ARG A 32 24.45 -11.25 6.50
C ARG A 32 23.00 -10.77 6.46
N VAL A 33 22.78 -9.46 6.25
CA VAL A 33 21.44 -8.87 6.28
C VAL A 33 20.89 -8.75 4.87
N ALA A 34 19.72 -9.33 4.64
CA ALA A 34 18.92 -9.17 3.44
C ALA A 34 17.56 -8.57 3.79
N ILE A 35 17.17 -7.50 3.09
CA ILE A 35 15.90 -6.80 3.29
C ILE A 35 14.98 -7.09 2.11
N SER A 36 13.82 -7.71 2.35
CA SER A 36 12.76 -7.86 1.34
C SER A 36 11.89 -6.62 1.26
N ILE A 37 11.73 -6.08 0.06
CA ILE A 37 10.86 -4.95 -0.22
C ILE A 37 9.42 -5.43 -0.35
N GLN A 38 8.54 -4.91 0.51
CA GLN A 38 7.09 -5.10 0.43
C GLN A 38 6.39 -3.91 -0.21
N GLY A 39 6.94 -2.73 0.00
CA GLY A 39 6.57 -1.46 -0.55
C GLY A 39 7.56 -0.40 -0.09
N LEU A 40 7.50 0.78 -0.66
CA LEU A 40 8.43 1.86 -0.34
C LEU A 40 7.68 3.07 0.22
N CYS A 41 7.67 3.18 1.55
CA CYS A 41 7.01 4.27 2.28
C CYS A 41 7.49 5.65 1.86
N SER A 42 8.77 5.80 1.53
CA SER A 42 9.37 7.04 1.05
C SER A 42 8.75 7.55 -0.25
N ILE A 43 8.35 6.63 -1.14
CA ILE A 43 7.65 6.95 -2.39
C ILE A 43 6.17 7.11 -2.14
N TYR A 44 5.52 6.18 -1.42
CA TYR A 44 4.10 6.27 -1.11
C TYR A 44 3.71 7.56 -0.41
N ALA A 45 4.57 8.08 0.46
CA ALA A 45 4.34 9.36 1.14
C ALA A 45 4.16 10.53 0.17
N ARG A 46 4.87 10.54 -0.96
CA ARG A 46 4.79 11.60 -1.97
C ARG A 46 3.45 11.60 -2.70
N HIS A 47 2.90 10.41 -2.96
CA HIS A 47 1.69 10.20 -3.75
C HIS A 47 0.46 9.84 -2.90
N TYR A 48 0.54 9.98 -1.57
CA TYR A 48 -0.49 9.45 -0.66
C TYR A 48 -1.88 10.05 -0.89
N CYS A 49 -1.94 11.34 -1.19
CA CYS A 49 -3.17 12.10 -1.43
C CYS A 49 -3.38 12.45 -2.91
N GLU A 50 -2.61 11.84 -3.82
CA GLU A 50 -2.70 12.16 -5.25
C GLU A 50 -4.10 11.88 -5.78
N GLY A 51 -4.66 12.82 -6.57
CA GLY A 51 -6.02 12.74 -7.11
C GLY A 51 -7.16 12.97 -6.11
N VAL A 52 -6.87 13.04 -4.82
CA VAL A 52 -7.89 13.37 -3.82
C VAL A 52 -7.98 14.90 -3.70
N PRO A 53 -9.19 15.51 -3.80
CA PRO A 53 -9.33 16.95 -3.66
C PRO A 53 -8.73 17.47 -2.36
N GLU A 54 -8.02 18.60 -2.41
CA GLU A 54 -7.34 19.19 -1.25
C GLU A 54 -8.30 19.40 -0.08
N ALA A 55 -9.52 19.87 -0.38
CA ALA A 55 -10.59 20.03 0.63
C ALA A 55 -10.93 18.72 1.35
N VAL A 56 -10.78 17.56 0.71
CA VAL A 56 -10.99 16.24 1.33
C VAL A 56 -9.79 15.84 2.18
N CYS A 57 -8.58 16.10 1.70
CA CYS A 57 -7.35 15.77 2.42
C CYS A 57 -7.27 16.47 3.79
N HIS A 58 -7.77 17.70 3.88
CA HIS A 58 -7.73 18.52 5.09
C HIS A 58 -8.87 18.23 6.07
N ARG A 59 -9.92 17.53 5.66
CA ARG A 59 -11.09 17.29 6.54
C ARG A 59 -10.91 16.11 7.47
N TYR A 60 -11.74 16.11 8.50
CA TYR A 60 -11.79 15.09 9.54
C TYR A 60 -13.22 14.58 9.71
N SER A 61 -13.35 13.28 9.93
CA SER A 61 -14.52 12.73 10.62
C SER A 61 -14.31 12.76 12.14
N LEU A 62 -15.33 12.50 12.92
CA LEU A 62 -15.18 12.33 14.37
C LEU A 62 -14.16 11.22 14.69
N ARG A 63 -14.23 10.12 13.94
CA ARG A 63 -13.26 9.02 14.06
C ARG A 63 -11.84 9.50 13.80
N ASP A 64 -11.63 10.26 12.73
CA ASP A 64 -10.29 10.73 12.35
C ASP A 64 -9.72 11.68 13.39
N PHE A 65 -10.57 12.52 13.98
CA PHE A 65 -10.18 13.41 15.06
C PHE A 65 -9.72 12.61 16.29
N LEU A 66 -10.56 11.67 16.76
CA LEU A 66 -10.24 10.84 17.92
C LEU A 66 -9.02 9.95 17.72
N LYS A 67 -8.84 9.40 16.52
CA LYS A 67 -7.71 8.52 16.20
C LYS A 67 -6.48 9.27 15.65
N ARG A 68 -6.58 10.57 15.42
CA ARG A 68 -5.56 11.38 14.74
C ARG A 68 -5.12 10.76 13.41
N ASP A 69 -6.09 10.32 12.61
CA ASP A 69 -5.90 9.42 11.46
C ASP A 69 -6.54 9.92 10.16
N ASN A 70 -6.58 11.25 9.94
CA ASN A 70 -6.98 11.80 8.65
C ASN A 70 -5.91 11.57 7.57
N LEU A 71 -6.23 11.81 6.30
CA LEU A 71 -5.33 11.57 5.16
C LEU A 71 -3.96 12.23 5.32
N LEU A 72 -3.90 13.50 5.69
CA LEU A 72 -2.63 14.20 5.93
C LEU A 72 -1.86 13.61 7.12
N GLY A 73 -2.54 13.17 8.16
CA GLY A 73 -1.92 12.46 9.28
C GLY A 73 -1.31 11.13 8.85
N GLN A 74 -2.00 10.40 7.98
CA GLN A 74 -1.49 9.17 7.38
C GLN A 74 -0.27 9.45 6.50
N GLN A 75 -0.33 10.44 5.62
CA GLN A 75 0.79 10.87 4.78
C GLN A 75 2.03 11.25 5.61
N ARG A 76 1.85 12.01 6.69
CA ARG A 76 2.95 12.38 7.60
C ARG A 76 3.60 11.15 8.24
N ARG A 77 2.81 10.15 8.64
CA ARG A 77 3.35 8.89 9.17
C ARG A 77 4.14 8.13 8.12
N PHE A 78 3.65 8.05 6.88
CA PHE A 78 4.42 7.46 5.77
C PHE A 78 5.70 8.23 5.50
N THR A 79 5.69 9.54 5.54
CA THR A 79 6.89 10.38 5.40
C THR A 79 7.94 10.06 6.48
N GLN A 80 7.50 9.92 7.73
CA GLN A 80 8.41 9.58 8.83
C GLN A 80 8.98 8.15 8.68
N ARG A 81 8.13 7.19 8.33
CA ARG A 81 8.56 5.81 8.04
C ARG A 81 9.53 5.75 6.87
N GLY A 82 9.25 6.49 5.79
CA GLY A 82 10.14 6.60 4.63
C GLY A 82 11.53 7.12 4.96
N LYS A 83 11.65 8.06 5.91
CA LYS A 83 12.97 8.51 6.40
C LYS A 83 13.76 7.40 7.10
N LEU A 84 13.08 6.54 7.87
CA LEU A 84 13.71 5.39 8.52
C LEU A 84 14.08 4.31 7.51
N GLU A 85 13.20 4.07 6.55
CA GLU A 85 13.40 3.17 5.41
C GLU A 85 14.65 3.54 4.62
N CYS A 86 14.76 4.80 4.16
CA CYS A 86 15.95 5.26 3.41
C CYS A 86 17.24 5.01 4.21
N LYS A 87 17.25 5.37 5.51
CA LYS A 87 18.41 5.13 6.38
C LYS A 87 18.76 3.64 6.53
N ALA A 88 17.76 2.76 6.50
CA ALA A 88 18.00 1.32 6.56
C ALA A 88 18.57 0.81 5.24
N LEU A 89 17.99 1.23 4.11
CA LEU A 89 18.43 0.84 2.77
C LEU A 89 19.82 1.38 2.42
N GLU A 90 20.19 2.60 2.83
CA GLU A 90 21.54 3.15 2.67
C GLU A 90 22.63 2.24 3.28
N LYS A 91 22.28 1.53 4.34
CA LYS A 91 23.18 0.66 5.09
C LYS A 91 23.10 -0.81 4.69
N ALA A 92 22.07 -1.20 3.94
CA ALA A 92 21.84 -2.59 3.58
C ALA A 92 22.90 -3.12 2.63
N GLY A 93 23.41 -4.32 2.87
CA GLY A 93 24.29 -5.04 1.94
C GLY A 93 23.48 -5.71 0.82
N HIS A 94 22.35 -6.30 1.16
CA HIS A 94 21.50 -7.06 0.25
C HIS A 94 20.03 -6.60 0.33
N VAL A 95 19.42 -6.48 -0.84
CA VAL A 95 17.99 -6.15 -1.00
C VAL A 95 17.35 -7.21 -1.89
N ILE A 96 16.21 -7.73 -1.47
CA ILE A 96 15.37 -8.66 -2.21
C ILE A 96 14.15 -7.90 -2.71
N GLY A 97 13.89 -7.96 -4.01
CA GLY A 97 12.73 -7.30 -4.63
C GLY A 97 12.17 -8.12 -5.79
N ARG A 98 11.13 -7.58 -6.43
CA ARG A 98 10.32 -8.33 -7.42
C ARG A 98 10.14 -7.59 -8.74
N THR A 99 10.49 -6.32 -8.79
CA THR A 99 10.19 -5.45 -9.93
C THR A 99 11.39 -4.58 -10.29
N ASP A 100 11.44 -4.13 -11.54
CA ASP A 100 12.45 -3.14 -11.96
C ASP A 100 12.26 -1.81 -11.24
N TRP A 101 11.02 -1.50 -10.81
CA TRP A 101 10.73 -0.30 -10.03
C TRP A 101 11.43 -0.31 -8.66
N ASP A 102 11.27 -1.37 -7.87
CA ASP A 102 11.91 -1.46 -6.57
C ASP A 102 13.45 -1.59 -6.70
N ARG A 103 13.92 -2.26 -7.75
CA ARG A 103 15.34 -2.32 -8.10
C ARG A 103 15.90 -0.93 -8.38
N ALA A 104 15.21 -0.14 -9.21
CA ALA A 104 15.63 1.22 -9.56
C ALA A 104 15.65 2.14 -8.33
N ILE A 105 14.56 2.18 -7.56
CA ILE A 105 14.45 3.05 -6.38
C ILE A 105 15.49 2.69 -5.31
N THR A 106 15.62 1.41 -4.97
CA THR A 106 16.63 0.99 -3.99
C THR A 106 18.04 1.24 -4.48
N GLY A 107 18.26 1.22 -5.81
CA GLY A 107 19.54 1.59 -6.44
C GLY A 107 19.87 3.06 -6.33
N GLN A 108 18.89 3.94 -6.42
CA GLN A 108 19.07 5.37 -6.18
C GLN A 108 19.42 5.66 -4.71
N ILE A 109 18.82 4.92 -3.77
CA ILE A 109 19.09 5.07 -2.34
C ILE A 109 20.47 4.53 -1.98
N ASN A 110 20.83 3.35 -2.49
CA ASN A 110 22.10 2.69 -2.23
C ASN A 110 22.64 1.99 -3.49
N PRO A 111 23.51 2.65 -4.27
CA PRO A 111 24.10 2.06 -5.48
C PRO A 111 24.93 0.80 -5.22
N ASN A 112 25.49 0.65 -4.02
CA ASN A 112 26.42 -0.42 -3.66
C ASN A 112 25.72 -1.68 -3.10
N ARG A 113 24.35 -1.71 -3.01
CA ARG A 113 23.66 -2.90 -2.55
C ARG A 113 23.70 -4.02 -3.61
N ALA A 114 23.78 -5.26 -3.18
CA ALA A 114 23.44 -6.39 -4.02
C ALA A 114 21.91 -6.52 -4.09
N TYR A 115 21.36 -6.52 -5.32
CA TYR A 115 19.92 -6.72 -5.53
C TYR A 115 19.66 -8.16 -5.97
N HIS A 116 18.70 -8.81 -5.30
CA HIS A 116 18.27 -10.17 -5.59
C HIS A 116 16.80 -10.15 -6.02
N PHE A 117 16.53 -10.69 -7.19
CA PHE A 117 15.16 -10.90 -7.65
C PHE A 117 14.62 -12.17 -7.00
N CYS A 118 13.49 -12.06 -6.30
CA CYS A 118 12.81 -13.19 -5.71
C CYS A 118 11.31 -12.91 -5.56
N ASN A 119 10.49 -13.72 -6.21
CA ASN A 119 9.05 -13.68 -6.03
C ASN A 119 8.64 -14.23 -4.67
N GLU A 120 7.51 -13.73 -4.16
CA GLU A 120 6.89 -14.29 -2.97
C GLU A 120 6.22 -15.62 -3.26
N THR A 121 6.29 -16.53 -2.29
CA THR A 121 5.49 -17.75 -2.30
C THR A 121 4.05 -17.41 -1.98
N LEU A 122 3.14 -17.86 -2.82
CA LEU A 122 1.71 -17.73 -2.61
C LEU A 122 1.18 -18.84 -1.70
N ARG A 123 -0.03 -18.66 -1.17
CA ARG A 123 -0.73 -19.71 -0.44
C ARG A 123 -1.18 -20.80 -1.40
N GLN A 124 -1.25 -22.05 -0.93
CA GLN A 124 -1.55 -23.24 -1.74
C GLN A 124 -2.74 -23.08 -2.70
N PRO A 125 -3.90 -22.49 -2.30
CA PRO A 125 -5.04 -22.34 -3.22
C PRO A 125 -4.75 -21.56 -4.50
N PHE A 126 -3.73 -20.67 -4.48
CA PHE A 126 -3.35 -19.92 -5.69
C PHE A 126 -2.57 -20.75 -6.73
N TYR A 127 -2.13 -21.95 -6.35
CA TYR A 127 -1.47 -22.89 -7.27
C TYR A 127 -2.41 -23.99 -7.77
N GLU A 128 -3.58 -24.16 -7.14
CA GLU A 128 -4.56 -25.19 -7.45
C GLU A 128 -5.57 -24.73 -8.49
N ASP A 129 -5.86 -23.44 -8.56
CA ASP A 129 -6.80 -22.86 -9.50
C ASP A 129 -6.11 -22.17 -10.67
N THR A 130 -6.77 -22.23 -11.83
CA THR A 130 -6.35 -21.54 -13.04
C THR A 130 -7.46 -20.61 -13.50
N TRP A 131 -7.14 -19.36 -13.78
CA TRP A 131 -8.10 -18.42 -14.35
C TRP A 131 -8.58 -18.89 -15.72
N GLN A 132 -9.90 -18.89 -15.91
CA GLN A 132 -10.56 -19.34 -17.13
C GLN A 132 -11.36 -18.18 -17.73
N TYR A 133 -11.02 -17.77 -18.95
CA TYR A 133 -11.74 -16.70 -19.65
C TYR A 133 -13.25 -17.03 -19.82
N ALA A 134 -13.59 -18.27 -20.11
CA ALA A 134 -14.98 -18.71 -20.27
C ALA A 134 -15.82 -18.61 -18.99
N ALA A 135 -15.18 -18.65 -17.80
CA ALA A 135 -15.82 -18.48 -16.50
C ALA A 135 -15.80 -17.02 -16.01
N CYS A 136 -15.16 -16.11 -16.76
CA CYS A 136 -15.05 -14.72 -16.40
C CYS A 136 -16.42 -14.02 -16.48
N ARG A 137 -16.79 -13.27 -15.45
CA ARG A 137 -17.91 -12.35 -15.53
C ARG A 137 -17.49 -11.12 -16.34
N LYS A 138 -18.06 -10.98 -17.52
CA LYS A 138 -17.80 -9.83 -18.38
C LYS A 138 -18.14 -8.53 -17.65
N HIS A 139 -17.44 -7.48 -17.98
CA HIS A 139 -17.61 -6.11 -17.47
C HIS A 139 -17.52 -5.99 -15.93
N ARG A 140 -16.98 -7.03 -15.24
CA ARG A 140 -16.72 -6.95 -13.80
C ARG A 140 -15.28 -6.51 -13.53
N ILE A 141 -15.14 -5.38 -12.84
CA ILE A 141 -13.86 -4.84 -12.36
C ILE A 141 -13.64 -5.28 -10.93
N PHE A 142 -12.56 -6.01 -10.67
CA PHE A 142 -12.21 -6.45 -9.31
C PHE A 142 -11.15 -5.57 -8.69
N ILE A 143 -11.38 -5.11 -7.46
CA ILE A 143 -10.46 -4.33 -6.66
C ILE A 143 -10.17 -5.04 -5.34
N SER A 144 -8.91 -5.34 -5.09
CA SER A 144 -8.48 -6.07 -3.89
C SER A 144 -8.53 -5.24 -2.60
N SER A 145 -8.60 -3.90 -2.68
CA SER A 145 -8.72 -3.03 -1.50
C SER A 145 -9.07 -1.61 -1.89
N CYS A 146 -10.01 -1.00 -1.16
CA CYS A 146 -10.32 0.44 -1.22
C CYS A 146 -9.96 1.19 0.09
N ALA A 147 -9.28 0.52 1.04
CA ALA A 147 -9.09 1.01 2.40
C ALA A 147 -8.23 2.28 2.55
N TYR A 148 -7.35 2.55 1.57
CA TYR A 148 -6.40 3.65 1.63
C TYR A 148 -6.41 4.47 0.33
N ALA A 149 -6.23 5.79 0.44
CA ALA A 149 -6.21 6.69 -0.72
C ALA A 149 -5.15 6.32 -1.75
N ILE A 150 -3.96 5.88 -1.30
CA ILE A 150 -2.87 5.42 -2.17
C ILE A 150 -3.25 4.22 -3.08
N LYS A 151 -4.36 3.51 -2.79
CA LYS A 151 -4.87 2.43 -3.65
C LYS A 151 -5.63 2.94 -4.87
N GLY A 152 -5.93 4.25 -4.93
CA GLY A 152 -6.49 4.90 -6.11
C GLY A 152 -7.95 4.56 -6.42
N PHE A 153 -8.73 4.03 -5.45
CA PHE A 153 -10.11 3.64 -5.72
C PHE A 153 -11.01 4.81 -6.16
N HIS A 154 -10.70 6.03 -5.72
CA HIS A 154 -11.40 7.24 -6.18
C HIS A 154 -11.25 7.46 -7.70
N TYR A 155 -10.08 7.17 -8.30
CA TYR A 155 -9.90 7.25 -9.76
C TYR A 155 -10.82 6.29 -10.52
N LEU A 156 -11.00 5.07 -9.98
CA LEU A 156 -11.93 4.13 -10.59
C LEU A 156 -13.36 4.66 -10.52
N LEU A 157 -13.80 5.18 -9.36
CA LEU A 157 -15.14 5.75 -9.21
C LEU A 157 -15.37 6.94 -10.14
N GLU A 158 -14.36 7.77 -10.37
CA GLU A 158 -14.41 8.89 -11.32
C GLU A 158 -14.48 8.43 -12.78
N ALA A 159 -13.83 7.32 -13.12
CA ALA A 159 -13.84 6.75 -14.47
C ALA A 159 -15.12 5.95 -14.80
N MET A 160 -15.83 5.46 -13.79
CA MET A 160 -17.00 4.60 -14.00
C MET A 160 -18.10 5.19 -14.87
N PRO A 161 -18.45 6.49 -14.85
CA PRO A 161 -19.43 7.05 -15.78
C PRO A 161 -19.07 6.82 -17.26
N LEU A 162 -17.77 6.90 -17.60
CA LEU A 162 -17.29 6.61 -18.97
C LEU A 162 -17.41 5.11 -19.28
N VAL A 163 -17.07 4.26 -18.33
CA VAL A 163 -17.19 2.80 -18.48
C VAL A 163 -18.66 2.40 -18.65
N LEU A 164 -19.57 2.94 -17.86
CA LEU A 164 -21.00 2.63 -17.91
C LEU A 164 -21.68 3.18 -19.17
N ALA A 165 -21.15 4.24 -19.79
CA ALA A 165 -21.62 4.73 -21.07
C ALA A 165 -21.39 3.71 -22.21
N GLU A 166 -20.30 2.96 -22.13
CA GLU A 166 -19.94 1.92 -23.12
C GLU A 166 -20.46 0.52 -22.70
N PHE A 167 -20.40 0.22 -21.42
CA PHE A 167 -20.82 -1.06 -20.82
C PHE A 167 -21.82 -0.82 -19.68
N PRO A 168 -23.11 -0.67 -19.95
CA PRO A 168 -24.13 -0.32 -18.95
C PRO A 168 -24.30 -1.35 -17.83
N ASP A 169 -23.83 -2.56 -18.05
CA ASP A 169 -23.85 -3.68 -17.10
C ASP A 169 -22.53 -3.83 -16.31
N ALA A 170 -21.61 -2.88 -16.45
CA ALA A 170 -20.35 -2.94 -15.73
C ALA A 170 -20.55 -2.82 -14.21
N GLU A 171 -19.85 -3.67 -13.46
CA GLU A 171 -19.92 -3.72 -12.00
C GLU A 171 -18.53 -3.66 -11.36
N ILE A 172 -18.45 -3.11 -10.15
CA ILE A 172 -17.23 -3.12 -9.34
C ILE A 172 -17.43 -4.11 -8.19
N ALA A 173 -16.49 -5.06 -8.06
CA ALA A 173 -16.39 -5.95 -6.92
C ALA A 173 -15.18 -5.57 -6.06
N VAL A 174 -15.40 -5.27 -4.79
CA VAL A 174 -14.35 -4.84 -3.86
C VAL A 174 -14.30 -5.80 -2.68
N THR A 175 -13.08 -6.19 -2.25
CA THR A 175 -12.93 -6.93 -1.00
C THR A 175 -12.78 -5.98 0.20
N GLY A 176 -13.17 -6.47 1.37
CA GLY A 176 -13.09 -5.73 2.64
C GLY A 176 -14.44 -5.19 3.11
N ASP A 177 -14.39 -4.29 4.09
CA ASP A 177 -15.59 -3.69 4.65
C ASP A 177 -16.23 -2.69 3.69
N SER A 178 -17.56 -2.74 3.56
CA SER A 178 -18.32 -1.77 2.79
C SER A 178 -18.08 -0.34 3.31
N PHE A 179 -17.80 0.58 2.40
CA PHE A 179 -17.75 2.02 2.71
C PHE A 179 -19.14 2.68 2.68
N PHE A 180 -20.16 1.99 2.16
CA PHE A 180 -21.54 2.41 2.29
C PHE A 180 -22.05 2.06 3.68
N LYS A 181 -22.19 3.06 4.56
CA LYS A 181 -22.72 2.89 5.93
C LYS A 181 -24.09 3.51 6.02
N THR A 182 -25.07 2.70 6.40
CA THR A 182 -26.49 3.12 6.50
C THR A 182 -26.86 3.60 7.89
N SER A 183 -26.38 2.93 8.95
CA SER A 183 -26.71 3.30 10.33
C SER A 183 -25.87 4.47 10.86
N LEU A 184 -26.45 5.30 11.72
CA LEU A 184 -25.76 6.44 12.33
C LEU A 184 -24.50 6.03 13.11
N PRO A 185 -24.48 4.98 13.95
CA PRO A 185 -23.27 4.55 14.64
C PRO A 185 -22.15 4.12 13.69
N ALA A 186 -22.48 3.46 12.57
CA ALA A 186 -21.50 3.08 11.56
C ALA A 186 -20.92 4.29 10.82
N LYS A 187 -21.78 5.28 10.47
CA LYS A 187 -21.34 6.54 9.86
C LYS A 187 -20.41 7.34 10.78
N LEU A 188 -20.63 7.35 12.08
CA LEU A 188 -19.76 8.03 13.04
C LEU A 188 -18.38 7.38 13.15
N ARG A 189 -18.28 6.05 12.95
CA ARG A 189 -17.03 5.29 12.96
C ARG A 189 -16.25 5.33 11.64
N GLN A 190 -16.83 5.88 10.61
CA GLN A 190 -16.24 5.96 9.27
C GLN A 190 -15.27 7.15 9.19
N ASP A 191 -14.09 6.94 8.59
CA ASP A 191 -13.16 8.03 8.28
C ASP A 191 -13.69 8.92 7.14
N TYR A 192 -13.05 10.08 6.98
CA TYR A 192 -13.53 11.05 6.02
C TYR A 192 -13.31 10.62 4.56
N TYR A 193 -12.23 9.88 4.27
CA TYR A 193 -11.96 9.36 2.94
C TYR A 193 -13.05 8.39 2.46
N HIS A 194 -13.47 7.44 3.29
CA HIS A 194 -14.57 6.54 2.93
C HIS A 194 -15.92 7.26 2.79
N ARG A 195 -16.15 8.35 3.52
CA ARG A 195 -17.33 9.22 3.29
C ARG A 195 -17.24 9.95 1.95
N TYR A 196 -16.03 10.34 1.53
CA TYR A 196 -15.80 10.93 0.22
C TYR A 196 -16.06 9.90 -0.89
N LEU A 197 -15.54 8.66 -0.76
CA LEU A 197 -15.81 7.57 -1.71
C LEU A 197 -17.31 7.28 -1.86
N ALA A 198 -18.04 7.21 -0.73
CA ALA A 198 -19.48 6.97 -0.76
C ALA A 198 -20.25 8.08 -1.50
N ARG A 199 -19.87 9.34 -1.27
CA ARG A 199 -20.47 10.48 -2.01
C ARG A 199 -20.11 10.47 -3.49
N LEU A 200 -18.86 10.13 -3.83
CA LEU A 200 -18.41 10.05 -5.23
C LEU A 200 -19.17 8.96 -5.99
N ALA A 201 -19.35 7.79 -5.37
CA ALA A 201 -20.14 6.71 -5.95
C ALA A 201 -21.60 7.12 -6.14
N ASP A 202 -22.22 7.76 -5.14
CA ASP A 202 -23.60 8.25 -5.19
C ASP A 202 -23.79 9.30 -6.30
N GLN A 203 -22.88 10.26 -6.41
CA GLN A 203 -22.86 11.26 -7.48
C GLN A 203 -22.79 10.64 -8.87
N ASN A 204 -22.03 9.57 -9.01
CA ASN A 204 -21.84 8.84 -10.27
C ASN A 204 -22.89 7.72 -10.47
N LYS A 205 -23.88 7.61 -9.61
CA LYS A 205 -24.97 6.62 -9.66
C LYS A 205 -24.49 5.16 -9.69
N LEU A 206 -23.45 4.88 -8.89
CA LEU A 206 -22.81 3.56 -8.79
C LEU A 206 -23.38 2.73 -7.63
#